data_6a608bb2f6a9c168f7b284c6100f7ab2
#
_entry.id   6a608bb2f6a9c168f7b284c6100f7ab2
#
_cell.length_a   1.000
_cell.length_b   1.000
_cell.length_c   1.000
_cell.angle_alpha   90.00
_cell.angle_beta   90.00
_cell.angle_gamma   90.00
#
_symmetry.space_group_name_H-M   'P 1'
#
loop_
_entity.id
_entity.type
_entity.pdbx_description
1 polymer ?
#
loop_
_entity_poly.entity_id
_entity_poly.type
_entity_poly.pdbx_seq_one_letter_code
_entity_poly.pdbx_strand_id
1 'polypeptide(L)'
;MAMENDIMNHIIEITDFLAPELDVYARLTEVQLLNREFPEKGLFIAESPKVILRALEAGYEPVSCLMEKRHVEGEGKEILSRMRDIPVFCAEFDVLTQLTGFKLTRGMLCAMKRKPLAESMELCRNKSRIVILDQVMNPTNVGAIIRSAAALGMDAVLLTPGCSDPLYRRASRVSMGTVFQIPWTFLDENNLKEIKELGFKTVAMALKENSLSICDPKVVNAEKLAIIMGTEGDGLSDETIAECDYTVRIPMYHGVDSLNVAAASAVAFYQLGRPINEQ
;
A
#
# COMPACT_ATOMS: atom_id res chain seq x y z
N MET A 1 9.48 -36.29 -2.85
CA MET A 1 8.46 -37.27 -2.40
C MET A 1 7.86 -36.95 -1.04
N ALA A 2 8.60 -36.83 0.08
CA ALA A 2 7.98 -36.47 1.39
C ALA A 2 7.39 -35.05 1.42
N MET A 3 8.07 -34.06 0.85
CA MET A 3 7.56 -32.66 0.74
C MET A 3 6.37 -32.51 -0.23
N GLU A 4 6.29 -33.32 -1.27
CA GLU A 4 5.17 -33.27 -2.21
C GLU A 4 3.89 -33.87 -1.62
N ASN A 5 4.01 -34.89 -0.79
CA ASN A 5 2.86 -35.48 -0.09
C ASN A 5 2.28 -34.54 0.99
N ASP A 6 3.11 -33.71 1.63
CA ASP A 6 2.65 -32.76 2.67
C ASP A 6 1.84 -31.59 2.09
N ILE A 7 2.21 -31.10 0.91
CA ILE A 7 1.48 -30.01 0.21
C ILE A 7 0.13 -30.51 -0.28
N MET A 8 0.00 -31.73 -0.76
CA MET A 8 -1.23 -32.31 -1.31
C MET A 8 -2.31 -32.51 -0.24
N ASN A 9 -1.95 -32.68 1.04
CA ASN A 9 -2.92 -32.95 2.11
C ASN A 9 -3.79 -31.73 2.52
N HIS A 10 -3.45 -30.50 2.08
CA HIS A 10 -4.16 -29.27 2.42
C HIS A 10 -4.92 -28.66 1.25
N ILE A 11 -4.90 -29.30 0.07
CA ILE A 11 -5.63 -28.83 -1.13
C ILE A 11 -7.07 -29.31 -1.05
N ILE A 12 -8.01 -28.35 -1.03
CA ILE A 12 -9.44 -28.58 -0.90
C ILE A 12 -10.12 -28.09 -2.19
N GLU A 13 -10.73 -29.02 -2.92
CA GLU A 13 -11.54 -28.64 -4.07
C GLU A 13 -12.86 -28.03 -3.61
N ILE A 14 -13.21 -26.88 -4.19
CA ILE A 14 -14.44 -26.16 -3.83
C ILE A 14 -15.62 -26.89 -4.48
N THR A 15 -16.49 -27.43 -3.64
CA THR A 15 -17.75 -28.08 -4.01
C THR A 15 -18.98 -27.33 -3.47
N ASP A 16 -18.81 -26.56 -2.39
CA ASP A 16 -19.85 -25.73 -1.78
C ASP A 16 -19.41 -24.26 -1.76
N PHE A 17 -20.10 -23.41 -2.53
CA PHE A 17 -19.85 -21.97 -2.57
C PHE A 17 -20.29 -21.24 -1.30
N LEU A 18 -21.12 -21.84 -0.48
CA LEU A 18 -21.64 -21.24 0.77
C LEU A 18 -20.80 -21.61 1.99
N ALA A 19 -19.73 -22.40 1.80
CA ALA A 19 -18.82 -22.75 2.88
C ALA A 19 -18.28 -21.50 3.57
N PRO A 20 -18.42 -21.39 4.92
CA PRO A 20 -18.01 -20.18 5.66
C PRO A 20 -16.53 -19.83 5.51
N GLU A 21 -15.67 -20.80 5.25
CA GLU A 21 -14.24 -20.64 5.03
C GLU A 21 -13.92 -19.80 3.79
N LEU A 22 -14.87 -19.71 2.86
CA LEU A 22 -14.75 -18.92 1.62
C LEU A 22 -15.24 -17.47 1.79
N ASP A 23 -15.85 -17.10 2.92
CA ASP A 23 -16.39 -15.78 3.16
C ASP A 23 -15.34 -14.67 3.00
N VAL A 24 -14.14 -14.93 3.45
CA VAL A 24 -13.01 -14.01 3.38
C VAL A 24 -12.69 -13.58 1.94
N TYR A 25 -12.99 -14.41 0.95
CA TYR A 25 -12.75 -14.14 -0.47
C TYR A 25 -13.96 -13.62 -1.22
N ALA A 26 -15.18 -13.98 -0.77
CA ALA A 26 -16.39 -13.81 -1.54
C ALA A 26 -17.41 -12.83 -0.93
N ARG A 27 -17.49 -12.75 0.39
CA ARG A 27 -18.61 -12.09 1.09
C ARG A 27 -18.18 -10.96 2.03
N LEU A 28 -16.97 -11.03 2.60
CA LEU A 28 -16.48 -9.98 3.49
C LEU A 28 -15.95 -8.79 2.70
N THR A 29 -16.37 -7.60 3.11
CA THR A 29 -15.83 -6.34 2.60
C THR A 29 -14.46 -6.05 3.19
N GLU A 30 -13.69 -5.16 2.55
CA GLU A 30 -12.37 -4.71 3.04
C GLU A 30 -12.46 -4.13 4.47
N VAL A 31 -13.56 -3.44 4.79
CA VAL A 31 -13.79 -2.87 6.13
C VAL A 31 -14.05 -3.97 7.17
N GLN A 32 -14.79 -5.02 6.79
CA GLN A 32 -15.02 -6.18 7.67
C GLN A 32 -13.73 -6.98 7.87
N LEU A 33 -12.92 -7.14 6.83
CA LEU A 33 -11.61 -7.79 6.92
C LEU A 33 -10.65 -7.01 7.81
N LEU A 34 -10.64 -5.67 7.73
CA LEU A 34 -9.83 -4.80 8.58
C LEU A 34 -10.11 -5.00 10.07
N ASN A 35 -11.36 -5.30 10.42
CA ASN A 35 -11.83 -5.61 11.78
C ASN A 35 -11.36 -4.57 12.82
N ARG A 36 -11.85 -3.32 12.69
CA ARG A 36 -11.46 -2.22 13.59
C ARG A 36 -11.81 -2.46 15.06
N GLU A 37 -12.82 -3.29 15.34
CA GLU A 37 -13.25 -3.61 16.71
C GLU A 37 -12.25 -4.55 17.41
N PHE A 38 -11.69 -5.52 16.63
CA PHE A 38 -10.68 -6.48 17.11
C PHE A 38 -9.49 -6.51 16.12
N PRO A 39 -8.60 -5.50 16.15
CA PRO A 39 -7.52 -5.36 15.16
C PRO A 39 -6.58 -6.57 15.09
N GLU A 40 -6.43 -7.30 16.19
CA GLU A 40 -5.61 -8.52 16.26
C GLU A 40 -6.20 -9.69 15.45
N LYS A 41 -7.51 -9.61 15.09
CA LYS A 41 -8.20 -10.56 14.20
C LYS A 41 -8.28 -10.04 12.76
N GLY A 42 -7.76 -8.85 12.51
CA GLY A 42 -7.79 -8.22 11.20
C GLY A 42 -7.07 -9.04 10.13
N LEU A 43 -7.69 -9.10 8.94
CA LEU A 43 -7.16 -9.79 7.77
C LEU A 43 -7.01 -8.81 6.60
N PHE A 44 -6.30 -9.25 5.59
CA PHE A 44 -6.30 -8.62 4.26
C PHE A 44 -6.11 -9.69 3.18
N ILE A 45 -6.45 -9.35 1.94
CA ILE A 45 -6.29 -10.23 0.78
C ILE A 45 -5.11 -9.77 -0.07
N ALA A 46 -4.08 -10.60 -0.13
CA ALA A 46 -3.00 -10.46 -1.10
C ALA A 46 -3.41 -11.10 -2.43
N GLU A 47 -3.40 -10.33 -3.52
CA GLU A 47 -3.79 -10.80 -4.86
C GLU A 47 -2.58 -10.88 -5.78
N SER A 48 -2.33 -12.01 -6.36
CA SER A 48 -1.27 -12.41 -7.29
C SER A 48 -0.03 -13.04 -6.63
N PRO A 49 0.64 -13.95 -7.34
CA PRO A 49 1.86 -14.62 -6.82
C PRO A 49 2.89 -13.63 -6.29
N LYS A 50 3.20 -12.58 -7.04
CA LYS A 50 4.22 -11.59 -6.65
C LYS A 50 3.87 -10.82 -5.38
N VAL A 51 2.60 -10.43 -5.20
CA VAL A 51 2.13 -9.70 -4.00
C VAL A 51 2.18 -10.63 -2.79
N ILE A 52 1.74 -11.89 -2.96
CA ILE A 52 1.76 -12.92 -1.91
C ILE A 52 3.20 -13.21 -1.46
N LEU A 53 4.12 -13.43 -2.39
CA LEU A 53 5.53 -13.67 -2.07
C LEU A 53 6.14 -12.51 -1.28
N ARG A 54 5.90 -11.25 -1.68
CA ARG A 54 6.39 -10.07 -0.96
C ARG A 54 5.80 -9.94 0.44
N ALA A 55 4.53 -10.30 0.61
CA ALA A 55 3.91 -10.33 1.94
C ALA A 55 4.54 -11.41 2.83
N LEU A 56 4.77 -12.62 2.30
CA LEU A 56 5.47 -13.69 3.02
C LEU A 56 6.91 -13.30 3.38
N GLU A 57 7.65 -12.68 2.45
CA GLU A 57 9.01 -12.16 2.68
C GLU A 57 9.04 -11.10 3.78
N ALA A 58 8.01 -10.27 3.85
CA ALA A 58 7.81 -9.29 4.92
C ALA A 58 7.30 -9.93 6.23
N GLY A 59 7.15 -11.26 6.29
CA GLY A 59 6.76 -12.02 7.47
C GLY A 59 5.28 -11.90 7.84
N TYR A 60 4.39 -11.62 6.87
CA TYR A 60 2.94 -11.74 7.10
C TYR A 60 2.53 -13.21 7.14
N GLU A 61 1.64 -13.56 8.07
CA GLU A 61 1.18 -14.93 8.26
C GLU A 61 -0.03 -15.23 7.37
N PRO A 62 0.05 -16.25 6.49
CA PRO A 62 -1.09 -16.70 5.71
C PRO A 62 -2.08 -17.46 6.60
N VAL A 63 -3.38 -17.31 6.30
CA VAL A 63 -4.50 -18.00 6.97
C VAL A 63 -5.09 -19.06 6.06
N SER A 64 -5.28 -18.72 4.78
CA SER A 64 -5.75 -19.61 3.74
C SER A 64 -5.34 -19.09 2.37
N CYS A 65 -5.41 -19.95 1.36
CA CYS A 65 -5.15 -19.57 -0.02
C CYS A 65 -6.31 -20.01 -0.91
N LEU A 66 -6.64 -19.20 -1.92
CA LEU A 66 -7.60 -19.51 -2.97
C LEU A 66 -6.91 -19.41 -4.32
N MET A 67 -6.91 -20.49 -5.13
CA MET A 67 -6.22 -20.47 -6.41
C MET A 67 -6.92 -21.29 -7.48
N GLU A 68 -6.64 -20.96 -8.74
CA GLU A 68 -7.03 -21.78 -9.87
C GLU A 68 -6.21 -23.07 -9.90
N LYS A 69 -6.83 -24.20 -10.23
CA LYS A 69 -6.19 -25.52 -10.24
C LYS A 69 -4.87 -25.56 -11.02
N ARG A 70 -4.79 -24.89 -12.16
CA ARG A 70 -3.56 -24.84 -12.99
C ARG A 70 -2.36 -24.22 -12.27
N HIS A 71 -2.60 -23.35 -11.27
CA HIS A 71 -1.52 -22.71 -10.53
C HIS A 71 -0.94 -23.59 -9.41
N VAL A 72 -1.63 -24.63 -9.00
CA VAL A 72 -1.17 -25.56 -7.96
C VAL A 72 0.19 -26.19 -8.35
N GLU A 73 0.32 -26.64 -9.59
CA GLU A 73 1.56 -27.25 -10.11
C GLU A 73 2.48 -26.25 -10.84
N GLY A 74 2.00 -25.03 -11.07
CA GLY A 74 2.71 -23.95 -11.77
C GLY A 74 3.34 -22.92 -10.83
N GLU A 75 3.02 -21.64 -11.08
CA GLU A 75 3.53 -20.49 -10.30
C GLU A 75 3.19 -20.55 -8.81
N GLY A 76 2.15 -21.28 -8.41
CA GLY A 76 1.75 -21.47 -7.01
C GLY A 76 2.66 -22.41 -6.24
N LYS A 77 3.46 -23.27 -6.88
CA LYS A 77 4.27 -24.29 -6.20
C LYS A 77 5.27 -23.67 -5.21
N GLU A 78 5.94 -22.59 -5.59
CA GLU A 78 6.85 -21.87 -4.69
C GLU A 78 6.11 -21.28 -3.49
N ILE A 79 4.95 -20.69 -3.72
CA ILE A 79 4.12 -20.08 -2.69
C ILE A 79 3.62 -21.16 -1.73
N LEU A 80 3.08 -22.25 -2.24
CA LEU A 80 2.58 -23.38 -1.46
C LEU A 80 3.68 -24.00 -0.58
N SER A 81 4.92 -24.07 -1.07
CA SER A 81 6.05 -24.59 -0.28
C SER A 81 6.36 -23.73 0.95
N ARG A 82 5.97 -22.47 0.95
CA ARG A 82 6.12 -21.52 2.08
C ARG A 82 4.88 -21.43 2.99
N MET A 83 3.76 -22.04 2.57
CA MET A 83 2.49 -22.05 3.27
C MET A 83 2.19 -23.46 3.81
N ARG A 84 2.79 -23.79 4.93
CA ARG A 84 2.55 -25.09 5.58
C ARG A 84 1.32 -24.96 6.49
N ASP A 85 0.57 -26.04 6.62
CA ASP A 85 -0.53 -26.21 7.57
C ASP A 85 -1.72 -25.24 7.44
N ILE A 86 -1.92 -24.66 6.26
CA ILE A 86 -3.09 -23.82 5.96
C ILE A 86 -3.96 -24.42 4.85
N PRO A 87 -5.29 -24.22 4.85
CA PRO A 87 -6.16 -24.69 3.78
C PRO A 87 -5.87 -23.96 2.47
N VAL A 88 -5.79 -24.72 1.39
CA VAL A 88 -5.64 -24.24 0.01
C VAL A 88 -6.88 -24.62 -0.77
N PHE A 89 -7.78 -23.67 -0.96
CA PHE A 89 -8.98 -23.87 -1.75
C PHE A 89 -8.65 -23.76 -3.23
N CYS A 90 -9.12 -24.72 -4.04
CA CYS A 90 -8.88 -24.68 -5.47
C CYS A 90 -10.14 -24.98 -6.28
N ALA A 91 -10.24 -24.39 -7.45
CA ALA A 91 -11.28 -24.67 -8.44
C ALA A 91 -10.85 -24.25 -9.83
N GLU A 92 -11.67 -24.55 -10.83
CA GLU A 92 -11.52 -24.03 -12.18
C GLU A 92 -11.82 -22.52 -12.24
N PHE A 93 -11.27 -21.84 -13.24
CA PHE A 93 -11.38 -20.37 -13.41
C PHE A 93 -12.81 -19.85 -13.34
N ASP A 94 -13.75 -20.51 -14.02
CA ASP A 94 -15.15 -20.08 -14.06
C ASP A 94 -15.83 -20.20 -12.69
N VAL A 95 -15.49 -21.23 -11.94
CA VAL A 95 -15.97 -21.46 -10.56
C VAL A 95 -15.45 -20.35 -9.65
N LEU A 96 -14.16 -20.01 -9.72
CA LEU A 96 -13.58 -18.93 -8.95
C LEU A 96 -14.17 -17.57 -9.30
N THR A 97 -14.47 -17.34 -10.59
CA THR A 97 -15.11 -16.10 -11.04
C THR A 97 -16.53 -15.95 -10.48
N GLN A 98 -17.31 -17.04 -10.42
CA GLN A 98 -18.63 -17.06 -9.79
C GLN A 98 -18.56 -16.80 -8.29
N LEU A 99 -17.60 -17.43 -7.59
CA LEU A 99 -17.42 -17.30 -6.16
C LEU A 99 -17.05 -15.86 -5.75
N THR A 100 -16.07 -15.28 -6.43
CA THR A 100 -15.51 -13.98 -6.07
C THR A 100 -16.26 -12.78 -6.65
N GLY A 101 -17.11 -13.03 -7.64
CA GLY A 101 -17.83 -11.98 -8.38
C GLY A 101 -16.97 -11.17 -9.34
N PHE A 102 -15.71 -11.55 -9.55
CA PHE A 102 -14.78 -10.91 -10.50
C PHE A 102 -13.81 -11.92 -11.10
N LYS A 103 -13.27 -11.60 -12.28
CA LYS A 103 -12.28 -12.45 -12.95
C LYS A 103 -10.95 -12.43 -12.19
N LEU A 104 -10.54 -13.58 -11.71
CA LEU A 104 -9.27 -13.79 -11.01
C LEU A 104 -8.11 -13.83 -12.02
N THR A 105 -7.85 -12.70 -12.69
CA THR A 105 -6.92 -12.60 -13.82
C THR A 105 -5.49 -13.04 -13.50
N ARG A 106 -5.11 -13.09 -12.22
CA ARG A 106 -3.80 -13.53 -11.73
C ARG A 106 -3.86 -14.83 -10.94
N GLY A 107 -5.02 -15.48 -10.94
CA GLY A 107 -5.24 -16.85 -10.53
C GLY A 107 -5.07 -17.19 -9.05
N MET A 108 -4.73 -16.22 -8.18
CA MET A 108 -4.41 -16.53 -6.79
C MET A 108 -4.74 -15.39 -5.83
N LEU A 109 -5.39 -15.73 -4.71
CA LEU A 109 -5.64 -14.88 -3.54
C LEU A 109 -5.10 -15.57 -2.30
N CYS A 110 -4.58 -14.80 -1.34
CA CYS A 110 -4.20 -15.30 -0.02
C CYS A 110 -4.77 -14.39 1.06
N ALA A 111 -5.52 -14.95 2.00
CA ALA A 111 -5.93 -14.27 3.21
C ALA A 111 -4.78 -14.31 4.20
N MET A 112 -4.39 -13.14 4.71
CA MET A 112 -3.25 -12.99 5.62
C MET A 112 -3.64 -12.18 6.84
N LYS A 113 -3.02 -12.48 7.99
CA LYS A 113 -3.18 -11.70 9.21
C LYS A 113 -2.54 -10.33 9.07
N ARG A 114 -3.21 -9.30 9.59
CA ARG A 114 -2.62 -7.97 9.72
C ARG A 114 -1.60 -7.95 10.84
N LYS A 115 -0.61 -7.06 10.72
CA LYS A 115 0.36 -6.79 11.79
C LYS A 115 -0.01 -5.50 12.50
N PRO A 116 0.34 -5.35 13.77
CA PRO A 116 0.32 -4.06 14.44
C PRO A 116 1.16 -3.05 13.66
N LEU A 117 0.67 -1.84 13.54
CA LEU A 117 1.41 -0.74 12.93
C LEU A 117 2.36 -0.12 13.96
N ALA A 118 3.50 0.37 13.47
CA ALA A 118 4.41 1.13 14.31
C ALA A 118 3.79 2.49 14.67
N GLU A 119 4.20 3.05 15.79
CA GLU A 119 3.87 4.42 16.16
C GLU A 119 4.52 5.40 15.16
N SER A 120 3.80 6.45 14.78
CA SER A 120 4.18 7.32 13.66
C SER A 120 5.50 8.08 13.89
N MET A 121 5.71 8.62 15.10
CA MET A 121 6.93 9.37 15.40
C MET A 121 8.15 8.46 15.55
N GLU A 122 7.97 7.27 16.11
CA GLU A 122 9.03 6.27 16.19
C GLU A 122 9.48 5.82 14.78
N LEU A 123 8.50 5.60 13.88
CA LEU A 123 8.79 5.25 12.49
C LEU A 123 9.59 6.34 11.77
N CYS A 124 9.38 7.63 12.09
CA CYS A 124 10.04 8.77 11.45
C CYS A 124 11.42 9.14 12.03
N ARG A 125 11.74 8.72 13.25
CA ARG A 125 12.88 9.22 14.04
C ARG A 125 14.22 9.23 13.29
N ASN A 126 14.54 8.19 12.57
CA ASN A 126 15.81 8.03 11.83
C ASN A 126 15.65 8.14 10.31
N LYS A 127 14.62 8.85 9.86
CA LYS A 127 14.32 9.04 8.45
C LYS A 127 14.66 10.45 8.00
N SER A 128 14.83 10.64 6.70
CA SER A 128 15.13 11.93 6.10
C SER A 128 14.17 12.32 4.97
N ARG A 129 13.48 11.37 4.39
CA ARG A 129 12.52 11.58 3.30
C ARG A 129 11.24 10.81 3.59
N ILE A 130 10.22 11.48 4.06
CA ILE A 130 8.91 10.86 4.32
C ILE A 130 7.84 11.51 3.45
N VAL A 131 6.79 10.76 3.18
CA VAL A 131 5.60 11.27 2.51
C VAL A 131 4.39 11.17 3.44
N ILE A 132 3.56 12.19 3.46
CA ILE A 132 2.29 12.21 4.19
C ILE A 132 1.18 12.28 3.15
N LEU A 133 0.29 11.28 3.15
CA LEU A 133 -0.90 11.28 2.35
C LEU A 133 -2.04 11.88 3.16
N ASP A 134 -2.61 12.99 2.67
CA ASP A 134 -3.70 13.67 3.34
C ASP A 134 -5.01 13.43 2.58
N GLN A 135 -5.94 12.69 3.20
CA GLN A 135 -7.27 12.39 2.67
C GLN A 135 -7.29 11.68 1.30
N VAL A 136 -6.26 10.91 0.95
CA VAL A 136 -6.20 10.15 -0.31
C VAL A 136 -7.09 8.91 -0.21
N MET A 137 -8.36 9.05 -0.62
CA MET A 137 -9.39 8.02 -0.44
C MET A 137 -9.37 6.92 -1.52
N ASN A 138 -8.79 7.18 -2.69
CA ASN A 138 -8.77 6.19 -3.77
C ASN A 138 -7.65 5.16 -3.55
N PRO A 139 -7.98 3.85 -3.32
CA PRO A 139 -6.97 2.82 -3.06
C PRO A 139 -6.02 2.59 -4.24
N THR A 140 -6.44 2.93 -5.47
CA THR A 140 -5.56 2.89 -6.65
C THR A 140 -4.43 3.91 -6.52
N ASN A 141 -4.75 5.14 -6.08
CA ASN A 141 -3.76 6.18 -5.90
C ASN A 141 -2.86 5.90 -4.70
N VAL A 142 -3.40 5.47 -3.57
CA VAL A 142 -2.60 5.03 -2.41
C VAL A 142 -1.58 3.97 -2.84
N GLY A 143 -2.01 2.92 -3.56
CA GLY A 143 -1.12 1.88 -4.05
C GLY A 143 -0.05 2.38 -5.01
N ALA A 144 -0.41 3.27 -5.95
CA ALA A 144 0.53 3.85 -6.92
C ALA A 144 1.55 4.79 -6.24
N ILE A 145 1.11 5.60 -5.26
CA ILE A 145 1.97 6.49 -4.49
C ILE A 145 2.98 5.68 -3.67
N ILE A 146 2.52 4.64 -2.95
CA ILE A 146 3.40 3.76 -2.18
C ILE A 146 4.44 3.09 -3.08
N ARG A 147 4.05 2.66 -4.28
CA ARG A 147 4.98 2.09 -5.26
C ARG A 147 6.03 3.10 -5.70
N SER A 148 5.64 4.33 -5.98
CA SER A 148 6.55 5.42 -6.34
C SER A 148 7.46 5.79 -5.17
N ALA A 149 6.93 5.87 -3.95
CA ALA A 149 7.70 6.15 -2.75
C ALA A 149 8.80 5.11 -2.51
N ALA A 150 8.44 3.81 -2.60
CA ALA A 150 9.41 2.72 -2.46
C ALA A 150 10.49 2.73 -3.55
N ALA A 151 10.13 3.13 -4.79
CA ALA A 151 11.05 3.13 -5.93
C ALA A 151 11.97 4.37 -5.98
N LEU A 152 11.55 5.50 -5.43
CA LEU A 152 12.16 6.82 -5.65
C LEU A 152 12.76 7.42 -4.37
N GLY A 153 13.22 6.58 -3.44
CA GLY A 153 14.04 7.00 -2.33
C GLY A 153 13.30 7.67 -1.16
N MET A 154 12.00 7.39 -0.99
CA MET A 154 11.28 7.74 0.23
C MET A 154 11.55 6.69 1.31
N ASP A 155 11.65 7.11 2.56
CA ASP A 155 11.97 6.26 3.71
C ASP A 155 10.74 5.67 4.40
N ALA A 156 9.62 6.39 4.35
CA ALA A 156 8.37 5.99 4.99
C ALA A 156 7.17 6.72 4.38
N VAL A 157 5.98 6.13 4.56
CA VAL A 157 4.69 6.69 4.17
C VAL A 157 3.80 6.83 5.40
N LEU A 158 3.32 8.03 5.68
CA LEU A 158 2.32 8.31 6.69
C LEU A 158 0.98 8.61 6.01
N LEU A 159 -0.12 8.19 6.62
CA LEU A 159 -1.46 8.38 6.08
C LEU A 159 -2.36 9.04 7.13
N THR A 160 -3.08 10.10 6.77
CA THR A 160 -4.14 10.61 7.67
C THR A 160 -5.31 9.62 7.74
N PRO A 161 -6.13 9.63 8.81
CA PRO A 161 -7.22 8.66 9.01
C PRO A 161 -8.24 8.58 7.86
N GLY A 162 -8.37 9.62 7.04
CA GLY A 162 -9.26 9.66 5.87
C GLY A 162 -8.72 8.95 4.63
N CYS A 163 -7.48 8.46 4.66
CA CYS A 163 -6.91 7.72 3.53
C CYS A 163 -7.46 6.29 3.44
N SER A 164 -7.45 5.74 2.22
CA SER A 164 -7.65 4.29 2.04
C SER A 164 -6.51 3.51 2.66
N ASP A 165 -6.86 2.37 3.26
CA ASP A 165 -5.87 1.47 3.85
C ASP A 165 -4.94 0.87 2.78
N PRO A 166 -3.62 0.93 2.96
CA PRO A 166 -2.63 0.37 2.02
C PRO A 166 -2.75 -1.14 1.79
N LEU A 167 -3.32 -1.89 2.74
CA LEU A 167 -3.53 -3.33 2.62
C LEU A 167 -4.86 -3.69 1.96
N TYR A 168 -5.71 -2.71 1.60
CA TYR A 168 -6.85 -3.03 0.75
C TYR A 168 -6.37 -3.71 -0.53
N ARG A 169 -7.07 -4.75 -0.94
CA ARG A 169 -6.69 -5.61 -2.08
C ARG A 169 -6.28 -4.79 -3.31
N ARG A 170 -7.04 -3.73 -3.64
CA ARG A 170 -6.73 -2.89 -4.78
C ARG A 170 -5.44 -2.10 -4.60
N ALA A 171 -5.19 -1.54 -3.42
CA ALA A 171 -3.97 -0.79 -3.12
C ALA A 171 -2.74 -1.69 -3.15
N SER A 172 -2.78 -2.82 -2.45
CA SER A 172 -1.67 -3.79 -2.41
C SER A 172 -1.35 -4.35 -3.80
N ARG A 173 -2.37 -4.63 -4.63
CA ARG A 173 -2.21 -5.07 -6.00
C ARG A 173 -1.58 -4.01 -6.91
N VAL A 174 -2.07 -2.76 -6.87
CA VAL A 174 -1.52 -1.64 -7.66
C VAL A 174 -0.10 -1.33 -7.26
N SER A 175 0.21 -1.40 -5.96
CA SER A 175 1.57 -1.26 -5.46
C SER A 175 2.49 -2.39 -5.92
N MET A 176 1.95 -3.46 -6.53
CA MET A 176 2.69 -4.69 -6.84
C MET A 176 3.36 -5.31 -5.60
N GLY A 177 2.80 -5.07 -4.41
CA GLY A 177 3.33 -5.54 -3.12
C GLY A 177 4.48 -4.69 -2.55
N THR A 178 4.79 -3.51 -3.11
CA THR A 178 5.79 -2.61 -2.49
C THR A 178 5.30 -2.04 -1.15
N VAL A 179 4.00 -2.11 -0.88
CA VAL A 179 3.40 -1.84 0.44
C VAL A 179 4.05 -2.65 1.57
N PHE A 180 4.65 -3.79 1.25
CA PHE A 180 5.38 -4.63 2.20
C PHE A 180 6.88 -4.33 2.26
N GLN A 181 7.39 -3.45 1.38
CA GLN A 181 8.82 -3.14 1.25
C GLN A 181 9.20 -1.77 1.82
N ILE A 182 8.25 -0.84 1.94
CA ILE A 182 8.44 0.46 2.57
C ILE A 182 7.60 0.52 3.84
N PRO A 183 8.15 1.00 4.96
CA PRO A 183 7.38 1.16 6.20
C PRO A 183 6.31 2.23 6.04
N TRP A 184 5.14 1.96 6.59
CA TRP A 184 4.02 2.90 6.61
C TRP A 184 3.19 2.74 7.88
N THR A 185 2.50 3.83 8.27
CA THR A 185 1.55 3.83 9.39
C THR A 185 0.54 4.97 9.22
N PHE A 186 -0.50 4.95 10.04
CA PHE A 186 -1.41 6.09 10.12
C PHE A 186 -0.81 7.17 11.05
N LEU A 187 -0.99 8.42 10.64
CA LEU A 187 -0.64 9.59 11.42
C LEU A 187 -1.84 9.98 12.28
N ASP A 188 -1.63 10.17 13.56
CA ASP A 188 -2.67 10.69 14.44
C ASP A 188 -3.01 12.15 14.06
N GLU A 189 -4.23 12.60 14.41
CA GLU A 189 -4.67 13.95 14.12
C GLU A 189 -3.71 14.98 14.74
N ASN A 190 -3.31 16.01 13.96
CA ASN A 190 -2.48 17.15 14.34
C ASN A 190 -0.97 16.94 14.54
N ASN A 191 -0.36 15.92 13.93
CA ASN A 191 1.05 15.61 14.15
C ASN A 191 2.07 16.30 13.21
N LEU A 192 1.70 17.32 12.41
CA LEU A 192 2.69 18.07 11.63
C LEU A 192 3.70 18.82 12.55
N LYS A 193 3.26 19.26 13.72
CA LYS A 193 4.15 19.89 14.71
C LYS A 193 5.21 18.89 15.19
N GLU A 194 4.83 17.68 15.56
CA GLU A 194 5.77 16.66 16.04
C GLU A 194 6.74 16.22 14.93
N ILE A 195 6.28 16.14 13.67
CA ILE A 195 7.13 15.91 12.50
C ILE A 195 8.20 17.01 12.38
N LYS A 196 7.83 18.28 12.58
CA LYS A 196 8.78 19.39 12.58
C LYS A 196 9.77 19.33 13.76
N GLU A 197 9.32 18.90 14.93
CA GLU A 197 10.18 18.70 16.10
C GLU A 197 11.24 17.61 15.87
N LEU A 198 10.97 16.63 14.98
CA LEU A 198 11.95 15.65 14.50
C LEU A 198 12.95 16.24 13.47
N GLY A 199 12.83 17.53 13.14
CA GLY A 199 13.71 18.27 12.26
C GLY A 199 13.30 18.24 10.78
N PHE A 200 12.12 17.73 10.44
CA PHE A 200 11.64 17.76 9.07
C PHE A 200 11.16 19.16 8.66
N LYS A 201 11.51 19.56 7.44
CA LYS A 201 10.84 20.62 6.72
C LYS A 201 9.62 20.06 6.02
N THR A 202 8.45 20.64 6.29
CA THR A 202 7.18 20.20 5.72
C THR A 202 6.89 20.92 4.40
N VAL A 203 6.51 20.15 3.37
CA VAL A 203 6.31 20.62 2.00
C VAL A 203 4.89 20.27 1.56
N ALA A 204 4.01 21.28 1.46
CA ALA A 204 2.69 21.13 0.86
C ALA A 204 2.80 21.13 -0.67
N MET A 205 2.43 20.01 -1.32
CA MET A 205 2.34 19.97 -2.79
C MET A 205 1.03 20.61 -3.23
N ALA A 206 1.06 21.90 -3.57
CA ALA A 206 -0.13 22.67 -3.93
C ALA A 206 0.19 23.81 -4.90
N LEU A 207 -0.81 24.17 -5.72
CA LEU A 207 -0.74 25.31 -6.65
C LEU A 207 -1.34 26.55 -5.97
N LYS A 208 -0.47 27.39 -5.42
CA LYS A 208 -0.83 28.72 -4.86
C LYS A 208 0.06 29.78 -5.49
N GLU A 209 -0.36 31.06 -5.44
CA GLU A 209 0.39 32.19 -6.06
C GLU A 209 1.86 32.24 -5.62
N ASN A 210 2.12 32.01 -4.33
CA ASN A 210 3.46 32.08 -3.73
C ASN A 210 4.17 30.72 -3.64
N SER A 211 3.70 29.69 -4.38
CA SER A 211 4.34 28.37 -4.36
C SER A 211 5.74 28.42 -4.97
N LEU A 212 6.70 27.86 -4.27
CA LEU A 212 8.05 27.65 -4.78
C LEU A 212 8.03 26.60 -5.92
N SER A 213 9.01 26.66 -6.79
CA SER A 213 9.25 25.58 -7.75
C SER A 213 9.76 24.34 -7.01
N ILE A 214 9.36 23.17 -7.48
CA ILE A 214 9.91 21.89 -6.98
C ILE A 214 11.45 21.79 -7.12
N CYS A 215 12.05 22.60 -7.96
CA CYS A 215 13.51 22.71 -8.14
C CYS A 215 14.15 23.79 -7.26
N ASP A 216 13.38 24.46 -6.37
CA ASP A 216 13.94 25.52 -5.52
C ASP A 216 15.01 24.95 -4.58
N PRO A 217 16.21 25.57 -4.51
CA PRO A 217 17.30 25.10 -3.66
C PRO A 217 16.95 24.98 -2.17
N LYS A 218 16.01 25.79 -1.65
CA LYS A 218 15.55 25.69 -0.27
C LYS A 218 14.85 24.35 0.04
N VAL A 219 14.20 23.79 -0.97
CA VAL A 219 13.49 22.52 -0.85
C VAL A 219 14.43 21.36 -1.17
N VAL A 220 15.13 21.44 -2.29
CA VAL A 220 16.02 20.36 -2.77
C VAL A 220 17.16 20.07 -1.79
N ASN A 221 17.74 21.10 -1.17
CA ASN A 221 18.87 20.95 -0.25
C ASN A 221 18.46 20.73 1.21
N ALA A 222 17.17 20.62 1.52
CA ALA A 222 16.76 20.35 2.89
C ALA A 222 17.24 18.97 3.34
N GLU A 223 17.82 18.91 4.52
CA GLU A 223 18.37 17.66 5.09
C GLU A 223 17.27 16.62 5.32
N LYS A 224 16.13 17.08 5.90
CA LYS A 224 14.95 16.23 6.13
C LYS A 224 13.71 16.86 5.50
N LEU A 225 12.96 16.10 4.72
CA LEU A 225 11.70 16.52 4.09
C LEU A 225 10.54 15.59 4.42
N ALA A 226 9.41 16.20 4.76
CA ALA A 226 8.09 15.58 4.81
C ALA A 226 7.24 16.17 3.68
N ILE A 227 6.95 15.38 2.65
CA ILE A 227 6.20 15.81 1.46
C ILE A 227 4.73 15.46 1.67
N ILE A 228 3.85 16.46 1.72
CA ILE A 228 2.41 16.27 1.93
C ILE A 228 1.70 16.29 0.58
N MET A 229 0.98 15.19 0.29
CA MET A 229 0.20 14.99 -0.93
C MET A 229 -1.28 15.00 -0.57
N GLY A 230 -2.05 15.89 -1.17
CA GLY A 230 -3.49 16.03 -0.91
C GLY A 230 -4.37 15.10 -1.73
N THR A 231 -5.67 15.16 -1.47
CA THR A 231 -6.71 14.43 -2.20
C THR A 231 -6.85 14.88 -3.65
N GLU A 232 -7.55 14.07 -4.44
CA GLU A 232 -7.93 14.43 -5.81
C GLU A 232 -9.06 15.46 -5.81
N GLY A 233 -8.96 16.44 -6.67
CA GLY A 233 -9.93 17.53 -6.79
C GLY A 233 -9.59 18.73 -5.92
N ASP A 234 -9.87 18.67 -4.62
CA ASP A 234 -9.69 19.81 -3.71
C ASP A 234 -8.23 20.03 -3.27
N GLY A 235 -7.38 19.02 -3.41
CA GLY A 235 -5.98 19.10 -2.99
C GLY A 235 -5.82 19.09 -1.46
N LEU A 236 -4.88 19.90 -0.97
CA LEU A 236 -4.66 20.13 0.46
C LEU A 236 -5.54 21.27 0.97
N SER A 237 -6.01 21.16 2.22
CA SER A 237 -6.76 22.26 2.85
C SER A 237 -5.86 23.49 3.06
N ASP A 238 -6.48 24.67 3.10
CA ASP A 238 -5.74 25.91 3.37
C ASP A 238 -5.07 25.89 4.76
N GLU A 239 -5.66 25.20 5.72
CA GLU A 239 -5.11 24.99 7.04
C GLU A 239 -3.83 24.13 6.96
N THR A 240 -3.88 22.97 6.30
CA THR A 240 -2.69 22.12 6.10
C THR A 240 -1.58 22.88 5.38
N ILE A 241 -1.92 23.68 4.35
CA ILE A 241 -0.95 24.48 3.60
C ILE A 241 -0.31 25.55 4.48
N ALA A 242 -1.10 26.25 5.30
CA ALA A 242 -0.61 27.29 6.20
C ALA A 242 0.31 26.75 7.30
N GLU A 243 0.11 25.52 7.72
CA GLU A 243 0.97 24.86 8.70
C GLU A 243 2.31 24.38 8.12
N CYS A 244 2.46 24.27 6.79
CA CYS A 244 3.69 23.79 6.17
C CYS A 244 4.78 24.87 6.10
N ASP A 245 6.06 24.43 6.14
CA ASP A 245 7.22 25.33 5.97
C ASP A 245 7.29 25.87 4.55
N TYR A 246 6.91 25.06 3.56
CA TYR A 246 6.93 25.43 2.14
C TYR A 246 5.67 24.96 1.43
N THR A 247 5.17 25.80 0.52
CA THR A 247 4.22 25.38 -0.50
C THR A 247 4.97 25.25 -1.82
N VAL A 248 4.86 24.10 -2.47
CA VAL A 248 5.66 23.75 -3.65
C VAL A 248 4.76 23.30 -4.78
N ARG A 249 5.08 23.75 -6.00
CA ARG A 249 4.38 23.37 -7.24
C ARG A 249 5.30 22.69 -8.23
N ILE A 250 4.73 21.78 -9.00
CA ILE A 250 5.32 21.26 -10.22
C ILE A 250 4.96 22.25 -11.34
N PRO A 251 5.95 22.87 -12.03
CA PRO A 251 5.66 23.75 -13.16
C PRO A 251 4.93 22.99 -14.27
N MET A 252 3.83 23.56 -14.78
CA MET A 252 2.99 22.96 -15.82
C MET A 252 3.02 23.81 -17.08
N TYR A 253 2.75 23.18 -18.25
CA TYR A 253 2.58 23.82 -19.54
C TYR A 253 1.12 23.81 -19.98
N HIS A 254 0.81 24.60 -20.97
CA HIS A 254 -0.51 24.62 -21.67
C HIS A 254 -1.71 24.94 -20.77
N GLY A 255 -1.51 25.61 -19.64
CA GLY A 255 -2.60 25.95 -18.72
C GLY A 255 -3.18 24.75 -17.97
N VAL A 256 -2.44 23.63 -17.88
CA VAL A 256 -2.82 22.49 -17.04
C VAL A 256 -2.62 22.87 -15.58
N ASP A 257 -3.67 22.75 -14.76
CA ASP A 257 -3.63 23.16 -13.35
C ASP A 257 -3.01 22.10 -12.44
N SER A 258 -3.26 20.81 -12.71
CA SER A 258 -2.78 19.73 -11.83
C SER A 258 -2.55 18.42 -12.58
N LEU A 259 -1.81 17.51 -11.95
CA LEU A 259 -1.70 16.11 -12.31
C LEU A 259 -2.53 15.26 -11.34
N ASN A 260 -2.90 14.05 -11.77
CA ASN A 260 -3.37 13.04 -10.84
C ASN A 260 -2.35 12.89 -9.68
N VAL A 261 -2.83 12.73 -8.44
CA VAL A 261 -1.98 12.74 -7.25
C VAL A 261 -0.87 11.68 -7.30
N ALA A 262 -1.12 10.50 -7.88
CA ALA A 262 -0.09 9.47 -8.02
C ALA A 262 0.99 9.86 -9.05
N ALA A 263 0.63 10.57 -10.12
CA ALA A 263 1.58 11.11 -11.09
C ALA A 263 2.39 12.26 -10.46
N ALA A 264 1.73 13.19 -9.79
CA ALA A 264 2.38 14.28 -9.07
C ALA A 264 3.38 13.76 -8.01
N SER A 265 3.00 12.71 -7.27
CA SER A 265 3.87 12.09 -6.28
C SER A 265 5.12 11.48 -6.89
N ALA A 266 5.00 10.81 -8.04
CA ALA A 266 6.16 10.24 -8.73
C ALA A 266 7.17 11.32 -9.17
N VAL A 267 6.69 12.45 -9.68
CA VAL A 267 7.52 13.60 -10.03
C VAL A 267 8.18 14.20 -8.79
N ALA A 268 7.40 14.38 -7.71
CA ALA A 268 7.90 14.94 -6.45
C ALA A 268 8.98 14.04 -5.83
N PHE A 269 8.76 12.74 -5.78
CA PHE A 269 9.71 11.80 -5.18
C PHE A 269 10.96 11.62 -6.03
N TYR A 270 10.85 11.69 -7.36
CA TYR A 270 12.04 11.69 -8.24
C TYR A 270 12.92 12.91 -7.99
N GLN A 271 12.33 14.09 -7.82
CA GLN A 271 13.06 15.36 -7.62
C GLN A 271 13.57 15.53 -6.18
N LEU A 272 12.81 15.10 -5.18
CA LEU A 272 13.03 15.41 -3.77
C LEU A 272 13.41 14.19 -2.91
N GLY A 273 13.32 12.99 -3.46
CA GLY A 273 13.74 11.75 -2.81
C GLY A 273 15.23 11.68 -2.58
N ARG A 274 15.71 10.61 -1.98
CA ARG A 274 17.14 10.37 -1.87
C ARG A 274 17.76 10.17 -3.25
N PRO A 275 18.99 10.65 -3.45
CA PRO A 275 19.71 10.35 -4.69
C PRO A 275 19.76 8.83 -4.92
N ILE A 276 19.40 8.42 -6.14
CA ILE A 276 19.54 7.02 -6.56
C ILE A 276 21.04 6.83 -6.83
N ASN A 277 21.71 6.10 -5.96
CA ASN A 277 23.06 5.62 -6.27
C ASN A 277 22.88 4.57 -7.37
N GLU A 278 23.29 4.90 -8.60
CA GLU A 278 23.40 3.94 -9.69
C GLU A 278 24.31 2.80 -9.22
N GLN A 279 23.74 1.61 -9.01
CA GLN A 279 24.46 0.38 -8.68
C GLN A 279 25.00 -0.26 -9.96
#